data_eed83850f86a102fe979791119b7ca8b
#
_entry.id   eed83850f86a102fe979791119b7ca8b
#
_cell.length_a   1.000
_cell.length_b   1.000
_cell.length_c   1.000
_cell.angle_alpha   90.00
_cell.angle_beta   90.00
_cell.angle_gamma   90.00
#
_symmetry.space_group_name_H-M   'P 1'
#
loop_
_entity.id
_entity.type
_entity.pdbx_description
1 polymer ?
#
loop_
_entity_poly.entity_id
_entity_poly.type
_entity_poly.pdbx_seq_one_letter_code
_entity_poly.pdbx_strand_id
1 'polypeptide(L)'
;MSILNVNKINPVGGGSTITIAGIASVTNNISVGNSVTAGSFVGPIEGNVTGNVTGDATGLSGNPSINTTGIVTATSFVPTTGQLSHRNLVINGDFRIAQRATSSASNGYTSVDRWKMETSNITHNSTKSHQSLTSSDTPYTLGFRKFARIALAQAGVVASNSAAEIQQRIEAQDIATSGWNHTSASSNITLQFWFRCSTNQTFYGYFYSFDGTAQVYTFSFTASGNNTWTKITKTIPGNSNLTIDNDNGPGLQLKLIAFYGTDYTNNKTLDQWAAYD
;
A
#
# COMPACT_ATOMS: atom_id res chain seq x y z
N MET A 1 -55.66 44.05 -12.79
CA MET A 1 -54.35 43.41 -13.10
C MET A 1 -54.28 43.28 -14.61
N SER A 2 -53.30 43.90 -15.26
CA SER A 2 -53.13 43.79 -16.72
C SER A 2 -52.18 42.64 -17.03
N ILE A 3 -52.62 41.73 -17.90
CA ILE A 3 -51.82 40.60 -18.37
C ILE A 3 -51.45 40.86 -19.83
N LEU A 4 -50.16 40.86 -20.16
CA LEU A 4 -49.66 40.92 -21.52
C LEU A 4 -49.22 39.53 -21.95
N ASN A 5 -49.92 38.91 -22.87
CA ASN A 5 -49.55 37.63 -23.48
C ASN A 5 -48.83 37.89 -24.80
N VAL A 6 -47.54 37.56 -24.85
CA VAL A 6 -46.73 37.73 -26.06
C VAL A 6 -45.91 36.48 -26.33
N ASN A 7 -45.77 36.09 -27.59
CA ASN A 7 -44.95 34.98 -28.02
C ASN A 7 -43.46 35.34 -28.15
N LYS A 8 -43.17 36.65 -28.30
CA LYS A 8 -41.80 37.15 -28.45
C LYS A 8 -41.71 38.59 -28.01
N ILE A 9 -40.67 38.91 -27.25
CA ILE A 9 -40.33 40.28 -26.88
C ILE A 9 -39.02 40.63 -27.58
N ASN A 10 -39.01 41.61 -28.46
CA ASN A 10 -37.82 42.13 -29.13
C ASN A 10 -37.47 43.51 -28.59
N PRO A 11 -36.19 43.91 -28.58
CA PRO A 11 -35.81 45.28 -28.30
C PRO A 11 -36.40 46.26 -29.34
N VAL A 12 -36.87 47.41 -28.89
CA VAL A 12 -37.37 48.46 -29.77
C VAL A 12 -36.20 49.26 -30.34
N GLY A 13 -36.28 49.64 -31.61
CA GLY A 13 -35.30 50.51 -32.26
C GLY A 13 -33.95 49.83 -32.60
N GLY A 14 -33.94 48.51 -32.76
CA GLY A 14 -32.72 47.79 -33.15
C GLY A 14 -31.69 47.60 -32.01
N GLY A 15 -32.07 47.91 -30.80
CA GLY A 15 -31.22 47.65 -29.60
C GLY A 15 -31.05 46.14 -29.31
N SER A 16 -30.02 45.80 -28.56
CA SER A 16 -29.71 44.42 -28.15
C SER A 16 -30.22 44.09 -26.73
N THR A 17 -30.84 45.03 -26.01
CA THR A 17 -31.16 44.88 -24.59
C THR A 17 -32.65 44.99 -24.32
N ILE A 18 -33.21 44.07 -23.55
CA ILE A 18 -34.52 44.15 -22.92
C ILE A 18 -34.28 44.27 -21.41
N THR A 19 -34.75 45.38 -20.82
CA THR A 19 -34.66 45.62 -19.38
C THR A 19 -35.98 45.26 -18.70
N ILE A 20 -35.95 44.36 -17.74
CA ILE A 20 -37.04 44.03 -16.85
C ILE A 20 -36.72 44.63 -15.48
N ALA A 21 -37.35 45.76 -15.16
CA ALA A 21 -37.17 46.43 -13.86
C ALA A 21 -38.14 45.79 -12.85
N GLY A 22 -37.71 44.74 -12.20
CA GLY A 22 -38.51 44.00 -11.23
C GLY A 22 -38.17 42.52 -11.18
N ILE A 23 -39.11 41.68 -10.77
CA ILE A 23 -38.93 40.24 -10.66
C ILE A 23 -39.37 39.57 -11.97
N ALA A 24 -38.48 38.89 -12.66
CA ALA A 24 -38.81 37.96 -13.73
C ALA A 24 -38.99 36.56 -13.14
N SER A 25 -40.20 36.03 -13.19
CA SER A 25 -40.46 34.63 -12.79
C SER A 25 -40.60 33.77 -14.03
N VAL A 26 -39.77 32.75 -14.14
CA VAL A 26 -39.77 31.76 -15.22
C VAL A 26 -40.15 30.40 -14.63
N THR A 27 -41.27 29.87 -15.07
CA THR A 27 -41.82 28.61 -14.53
C THR A 27 -41.18 27.34 -15.15
N ASN A 28 -40.49 27.50 -16.29
CA ASN A 28 -39.83 26.36 -16.96
C ASN A 28 -38.34 26.63 -17.10
N ASN A 29 -37.84 26.78 -18.33
CA ASN A 29 -36.40 26.86 -18.59
C ASN A 29 -36.00 28.28 -19.04
N ILE A 30 -34.83 28.73 -18.63
CA ILE A 30 -34.13 29.85 -19.22
C ILE A 30 -33.03 29.30 -20.13
N SER A 31 -33.12 29.50 -21.43
CA SER A 31 -32.09 29.15 -22.39
C SER A 31 -31.28 30.37 -22.76
N VAL A 32 -29.99 30.37 -22.51
CA VAL A 32 -29.10 31.50 -22.77
C VAL A 32 -27.98 31.03 -23.70
N GLY A 33 -27.83 31.69 -24.83
CA GLY A 33 -26.84 31.34 -25.86
C GLY A 33 -25.39 31.67 -25.47
N ASN A 34 -25.16 32.62 -24.55
CA ASN A 34 -23.81 33.03 -24.15
C ASN A 34 -23.61 32.94 -22.64
N SER A 35 -23.94 33.94 -21.89
CA SER A 35 -23.66 34.00 -20.45
C SER A 35 -24.84 34.51 -19.65
N VAL A 36 -24.93 34.00 -18.41
CA VAL A 36 -25.79 34.57 -17.36
C VAL A 36 -24.88 35.24 -16.35
N THR A 37 -25.06 36.56 -16.15
CA THR A 37 -24.37 37.27 -15.07
C THR A 37 -25.39 37.58 -13.97
N ALA A 38 -25.15 37.06 -12.79
CA ALA A 38 -26.00 37.26 -11.63
C ALA A 38 -25.13 37.55 -10.39
N GLY A 39 -25.68 38.37 -9.48
CA GLY A 39 -25.02 38.59 -8.19
C GLY A 39 -24.98 37.35 -7.30
N SER A 40 -25.95 36.45 -7.47
CA SER A 40 -25.94 35.12 -6.83
C SER A 40 -26.83 34.14 -7.60
N PHE A 41 -26.48 32.86 -7.54
CA PHE A 41 -27.33 31.75 -7.92
C PHE A 41 -27.71 30.98 -6.65
N VAL A 42 -29.00 30.80 -6.41
CA VAL A 42 -29.51 30.02 -5.26
C VAL A 42 -30.27 28.82 -5.79
N GLY A 43 -29.72 27.62 -5.57
CA GLY A 43 -30.30 26.36 -6.00
C GLY A 43 -29.22 25.35 -6.48
N PRO A 44 -29.61 24.11 -6.71
CA PRO A 44 -28.68 23.09 -7.24
C PRO A 44 -28.27 23.44 -8.67
N ILE A 45 -26.98 23.23 -8.98
CA ILE A 45 -26.45 23.29 -10.35
C ILE A 45 -26.26 21.82 -10.77
N GLU A 46 -27.07 21.35 -11.70
CA GLU A 46 -26.95 20.02 -12.27
C GLU A 46 -26.20 20.09 -13.60
N GLY A 47 -25.08 19.37 -13.72
CA GLY A 47 -24.27 19.36 -14.92
C GLY A 47 -22.77 19.64 -14.65
N ASN A 48 -22.00 19.68 -15.72
CA ASN A 48 -20.58 19.97 -15.64
C ASN A 48 -20.31 21.47 -15.55
N VAL A 49 -19.53 21.87 -14.57
CA VAL A 49 -18.97 23.23 -14.51
C VAL A 49 -17.64 23.21 -15.27
N THR A 50 -17.60 23.87 -16.43
CA THR A 50 -16.38 24.05 -17.23
C THR A 50 -15.81 25.42 -16.98
N GLY A 51 -14.66 25.52 -16.29
CA GLY A 51 -14.02 26.79 -15.94
C GLY A 51 -13.57 26.82 -14.50
N ASN A 52 -13.08 27.99 -14.06
CA ASN A 52 -12.67 28.19 -12.68
C ASN A 52 -13.87 28.38 -11.76
N VAL A 53 -13.97 27.57 -10.73
CA VAL A 53 -14.85 27.79 -9.59
C VAL A 53 -14.06 28.56 -8.55
N THR A 54 -14.36 29.84 -8.35
CA THR A 54 -13.70 30.69 -7.36
C THR A 54 -14.63 30.90 -6.18
N GLY A 55 -14.27 30.43 -5.00
CA GLY A 55 -15.09 30.56 -3.77
C GLY A 55 -14.94 29.32 -2.90
N ASP A 56 -15.59 29.31 -1.75
CA ASP A 56 -15.60 28.21 -0.81
C ASP A 56 -16.64 27.16 -1.19
N ALA A 57 -16.18 25.94 -1.47
CA ALA A 57 -17.07 24.78 -1.57
C ALA A 57 -17.35 24.24 -0.14
N THR A 58 -18.32 24.84 0.57
CA THR A 58 -18.60 24.51 1.99
C THR A 58 -19.31 23.18 2.20
N GLY A 59 -19.55 22.39 1.16
CA GLY A 59 -20.32 21.16 1.29
C GLY A 59 -20.09 20.16 0.18
N LEU A 60 -18.84 19.70 -0.01
CA LEU A 60 -18.61 18.49 -0.80
C LEU A 60 -19.00 17.27 0.07
N SER A 61 -20.26 16.88 0.05
CA SER A 61 -20.77 15.70 0.76
C SER A 61 -20.94 14.51 -0.19
N GLY A 62 -20.96 13.30 0.33
CA GLY A 62 -21.00 12.07 -0.44
C GLY A 62 -19.59 11.52 -0.67
N ASN A 63 -19.35 10.87 -1.80
CA ASN A 63 -18.05 10.35 -2.22
C ASN A 63 -17.50 11.16 -3.42
N PRO A 64 -17.09 12.42 -3.24
CA PRO A 64 -16.53 13.20 -4.34
C PRO A 64 -15.21 12.59 -4.79
N SER A 65 -15.09 12.34 -6.08
CA SER A 65 -13.82 11.93 -6.69
C SER A 65 -13.05 13.20 -7.10
N ILE A 66 -11.91 13.43 -6.48
CA ILE A 66 -11.01 14.53 -6.85
C ILE A 66 -9.91 13.93 -7.73
N ASN A 67 -10.00 14.15 -9.04
CA ASN A 67 -8.96 13.78 -9.99
C ASN A 67 -8.25 15.06 -10.46
N THR A 68 -7.00 15.24 -10.06
CA THR A 68 -6.22 16.43 -10.40
C THR A 68 -4.82 16.04 -10.85
N THR A 69 -4.31 16.71 -11.87
CA THR A 69 -2.91 16.64 -12.30
C THR A 69 -2.02 17.67 -11.58
N GLY A 70 -2.64 18.56 -10.79
CA GLY A 70 -2.00 19.61 -10.03
C GLY A 70 -1.81 19.26 -8.55
N ILE A 71 -1.48 20.28 -7.75
CA ILE A 71 -1.29 20.19 -6.31
C ILE A 71 -2.62 20.43 -5.59
N VAL A 72 -2.98 19.53 -4.68
CA VAL A 72 -4.08 19.76 -3.72
C VAL A 72 -3.42 20.27 -2.42
N THR A 73 -3.70 21.52 -2.05
CA THR A 73 -3.24 22.09 -0.79
C THR A 73 -4.38 22.05 0.22
N ALA A 74 -4.14 21.38 1.34
CA ALA A 74 -5.10 21.33 2.45
C ALA A 74 -4.36 21.51 3.78
N THR A 75 -5.01 22.13 4.76
CA THR A 75 -4.47 22.27 6.11
C THR A 75 -4.29 20.91 6.80
N SER A 76 -5.19 19.97 6.50
CA SER A 76 -5.06 18.56 6.92
C SER A 76 -5.82 17.65 5.96
N PHE A 77 -5.31 16.43 5.80
CA PHE A 77 -6.01 15.31 5.19
C PHE A 77 -6.34 14.31 6.30
N VAL A 78 -7.62 14.13 6.60
CA VAL A 78 -8.08 13.15 7.57
C VAL A 78 -8.72 11.98 6.80
N PRO A 79 -8.01 10.88 6.59
CA PRO A 79 -8.59 9.71 5.96
C PRO A 79 -9.61 9.07 6.91
N THR A 80 -10.75 8.65 6.39
CA THR A 80 -11.79 7.96 7.16
C THR A 80 -11.38 6.55 7.60
N THR A 81 -10.34 5.99 6.98
CA THR A 81 -9.83 4.65 7.26
C THR A 81 -8.35 4.69 7.62
N GLY A 82 -8.05 5.00 8.88
CA GLY A 82 -6.69 4.96 9.43
C GLY A 82 -5.79 6.15 9.03
N GLN A 83 -4.61 6.16 9.60
CA GLN A 83 -3.62 7.23 9.39
C GLN A 83 -2.90 7.08 8.04
N LEU A 84 -2.46 8.19 7.44
CA LEU A 84 -1.59 8.18 6.25
C LEU A 84 -0.12 7.87 6.59
N SER A 85 0.30 8.14 7.81
CA SER A 85 1.61 7.81 8.36
C SER A 85 1.63 6.36 8.92
N HIS A 86 2.82 5.78 9.03
CA HIS A 86 3.06 4.44 9.59
C HIS A 86 2.37 3.27 8.86
N ARG A 87 2.00 3.45 7.59
CA ARG A 87 1.40 2.37 6.80
C ARG A 87 2.39 1.34 6.28
N ASN A 88 3.66 1.68 6.19
CA ASN A 88 4.70 0.72 5.85
C ASN A 88 5.31 0.16 7.13
N LEU A 89 4.92 -1.06 7.47
CA LEU A 89 5.41 -1.78 8.65
C LEU A 89 6.83 -2.31 8.50
N VAL A 90 7.31 -2.42 7.25
CA VAL A 90 8.64 -2.97 6.95
C VAL A 90 9.67 -1.84 6.94
N ILE A 91 10.59 -1.87 7.90
CA ILE A 91 11.67 -0.89 8.02
C ILE A 91 12.84 -1.32 7.14
N ASN A 92 13.45 -0.36 6.39
CA ASN A 92 14.53 -0.62 5.44
C ASN A 92 14.17 -1.70 4.42
N GLY A 93 12.91 -1.67 3.92
CA GLY A 93 12.41 -2.67 2.99
C GLY A 93 13.02 -2.57 1.58
N ASP A 94 13.62 -1.44 1.23
CA ASP A 94 14.41 -1.23 0.02
C ASP A 94 15.90 -1.56 0.21
N PHE A 95 16.27 -2.06 1.38
CA PHE A 95 17.62 -2.50 1.75
C PHE A 95 18.72 -1.45 1.56
N ARG A 96 18.41 -0.16 1.66
CA ARG A 96 19.42 0.91 1.42
C ARG A 96 20.47 0.99 2.49
N ILE A 97 20.10 0.67 3.73
CA ILE A 97 20.94 0.87 4.90
C ILE A 97 21.63 -0.45 5.27
N ALA A 98 22.96 -0.42 5.30
CA ALA A 98 23.81 -1.54 5.68
C ALA A 98 25.07 -0.96 6.39
N GLN A 99 24.92 -0.59 7.67
CA GLN A 99 25.96 0.10 8.44
C GLN A 99 27.05 -0.83 8.97
N ARG A 100 26.74 -2.13 9.18
CA ARG A 100 27.69 -3.06 9.79
C ARG A 100 28.66 -3.65 8.78
N ALA A 101 28.14 -4.19 7.69
CA ALA A 101 28.96 -4.74 6.61
C ALA A 101 28.13 -4.90 5.33
N THR A 102 28.78 -4.95 4.19
CA THR A 102 28.13 -5.27 2.92
C THR A 102 28.01 -6.79 2.67
N SER A 103 28.73 -7.59 3.45
CA SER A 103 28.74 -9.05 3.35
C SER A 103 29.17 -9.67 4.67
N SER A 104 28.60 -10.83 5.01
CA SER A 104 28.94 -11.61 6.21
C SER A 104 28.65 -13.10 6.00
N ALA A 105 29.50 -13.95 6.53
CA ALA A 105 29.20 -15.37 6.70
C ALA A 105 28.42 -15.65 7.99
N SER A 106 28.47 -14.75 8.96
CA SER A 106 27.83 -14.91 10.26
C SER A 106 26.31 -14.70 10.19
N ASN A 107 25.60 -15.34 11.09
CA ASN A 107 24.17 -15.16 11.29
C ASN A 107 23.86 -13.86 12.04
N GLY A 108 22.65 -13.37 11.87
CA GLY A 108 22.15 -12.22 12.61
C GLY A 108 21.97 -10.96 11.77
N TYR A 109 22.01 -9.80 12.42
CA TYR A 109 21.90 -8.48 11.82
C TYR A 109 23.26 -8.00 11.32
N THR A 110 23.89 -8.74 10.42
CA THR A 110 25.32 -8.57 10.11
C THR A 110 25.59 -7.79 8.83
N SER A 111 24.60 -7.62 7.95
CA SER A 111 24.76 -6.91 6.69
C SER A 111 23.67 -5.84 6.52
N VAL A 112 22.45 -6.21 6.23
CA VAL A 112 21.36 -5.24 6.02
C VAL A 112 20.72 -4.87 7.36
N ASP A 113 20.64 -3.59 7.66
CA ASP A 113 20.11 -3.13 8.93
C ASP A 113 18.61 -3.44 9.05
N ARG A 114 18.18 -3.80 10.26
CA ARG A 114 16.81 -4.24 10.63
C ARG A 114 16.41 -5.61 10.10
N TRP A 115 17.22 -6.24 9.24
CA TRP A 115 16.98 -7.58 8.73
C TRP A 115 17.96 -8.58 9.31
N LYS A 116 17.45 -9.65 9.90
CA LYS A 116 18.21 -10.78 10.38
C LYS A 116 18.28 -11.83 9.28
N MET A 117 19.48 -12.29 8.92
CA MET A 117 19.69 -13.37 7.97
C MET A 117 20.38 -14.51 8.66
N GLU A 118 19.83 -15.71 8.54
CA GLU A 118 20.30 -16.89 9.24
C GLU A 118 20.43 -18.09 8.31
N THR A 119 21.43 -18.87 8.60
CA THR A 119 21.60 -20.23 8.06
C THR A 119 22.01 -21.14 9.21
N SER A 120 21.36 -22.29 9.35
CA SER A 120 21.66 -23.27 10.38
C SER A 120 21.76 -24.66 9.77
N ASN A 121 22.65 -25.48 10.30
CA ASN A 121 22.87 -26.87 9.89
C ASN A 121 23.06 -27.09 8.37
N ILE A 122 23.61 -26.07 7.70
CA ILE A 122 24.01 -26.12 6.31
C ILE A 122 25.54 -26.17 6.31
N THR A 123 26.12 -27.28 5.85
CA THR A 123 27.55 -27.56 5.97
C THR A 123 28.45 -26.71 5.06
N HIS A 124 27.89 -25.84 4.24
CA HIS A 124 28.62 -25.00 3.27
C HIS A 124 28.56 -23.52 3.60
N ASN A 125 29.63 -22.83 3.16
CA ASN A 125 29.73 -21.38 3.31
C ASN A 125 28.54 -20.65 2.70
N SER A 126 27.69 -20.11 3.54
CA SER A 126 26.62 -19.20 3.13
C SER A 126 27.10 -17.75 3.29
N THR A 127 26.81 -16.93 2.31
CA THR A 127 27.11 -15.50 2.39
C THR A 127 25.81 -14.71 2.38
N LYS A 128 25.63 -13.87 3.39
CA LYS A 128 24.56 -12.90 3.51
C LYS A 128 25.10 -11.55 3.07
N SER A 129 24.49 -10.93 2.08
CA SER A 129 25.08 -9.73 1.52
C SER A 129 24.05 -8.68 1.10
N HIS A 130 24.51 -7.44 1.14
CA HIS A 130 23.88 -6.25 0.60
C HIS A 130 24.43 -6.00 -0.79
N GLN A 131 23.59 -6.10 -1.81
CA GLN A 131 24.00 -6.04 -3.22
C GLN A 131 23.37 -4.83 -3.91
N SER A 132 23.98 -4.38 -5.02
CA SER A 132 23.45 -3.32 -5.86
C SER A 132 22.65 -3.87 -7.02
N LEU A 133 21.50 -3.24 -7.31
CA LEU A 133 20.79 -3.43 -8.56
C LEU A 133 21.51 -2.69 -9.69
N THR A 134 21.36 -3.19 -10.88
CA THR A 134 21.85 -2.57 -12.13
C THR A 134 20.69 -1.98 -12.92
N SER A 135 20.98 -1.11 -13.89
CA SER A 135 19.94 -0.49 -14.73
C SER A 135 19.13 -1.49 -15.58
N SER A 136 19.62 -2.72 -15.72
CA SER A 136 18.89 -3.82 -16.40
C SER A 136 17.93 -4.56 -15.48
N ASP A 137 18.00 -4.37 -14.17
CA ASP A 137 17.10 -5.04 -13.21
C ASP A 137 15.74 -4.32 -13.18
N THR A 138 14.64 -5.05 -13.30
CA THR A 138 13.28 -4.47 -13.25
C THR A 138 13.03 -3.61 -12.01
N PRO A 139 13.40 -4.02 -10.78
CA PRO A 139 13.22 -3.15 -9.62
C PRO A 139 14.00 -1.83 -9.69
N TYR A 140 15.12 -1.79 -10.42
CA TYR A 140 15.90 -0.56 -10.57
C TYR A 140 15.10 0.54 -11.29
N THR A 141 14.31 0.19 -12.31
CA THR A 141 13.48 1.14 -13.06
C THR A 141 12.37 1.75 -12.19
N LEU A 142 12.02 1.08 -11.09
CA LEU A 142 11.03 1.52 -10.11
C LEU A 142 11.63 2.31 -8.93
N GLY A 143 12.94 2.62 -8.99
CA GLY A 143 13.60 3.42 -7.98
C GLY A 143 14.36 2.64 -6.91
N PHE A 144 14.28 1.32 -6.88
CA PHE A 144 15.11 0.51 -5.99
C PHE A 144 16.57 0.52 -6.43
N ARG A 145 17.50 0.41 -5.49
CA ARG A 145 18.94 0.44 -5.77
C ARG A 145 19.69 -0.73 -5.15
N LYS A 146 19.11 -1.36 -4.14
CA LYS A 146 19.77 -2.39 -3.34
C LYS A 146 18.85 -3.59 -3.14
N PHE A 147 19.45 -4.73 -2.80
CA PHE A 147 18.74 -5.92 -2.38
C PHE A 147 19.57 -6.73 -1.38
N ALA A 148 18.87 -7.54 -0.56
CA ALA A 148 19.50 -8.52 0.31
C ALA A 148 19.65 -9.85 -0.44
N ARG A 149 20.78 -10.54 -0.24
CA ARG A 149 21.06 -11.84 -0.86
C ARG A 149 21.57 -12.83 0.16
N ILE A 150 20.99 -14.02 0.17
CA ILE A 150 21.59 -15.22 0.77
C ILE A 150 22.14 -16.06 -0.39
N ALA A 151 23.45 -16.22 -0.46
CA ALA A 151 24.10 -17.11 -1.40
C ALA A 151 24.45 -18.41 -0.65
N LEU A 152 23.86 -19.50 -1.09
CA LEU A 152 24.22 -20.85 -0.65
C LEU A 152 25.22 -21.38 -1.67
N ALA A 153 26.48 -21.43 -1.29
CA ALA A 153 27.55 -21.87 -2.19
C ALA A 153 27.61 -23.40 -2.20
N GLN A 154 27.16 -24.00 -3.25
CA GLN A 154 27.26 -25.42 -3.57
C GLN A 154 26.21 -26.35 -2.93
N ALA A 155 25.88 -27.41 -3.67
CA ALA A 155 25.07 -28.53 -3.21
C ALA A 155 25.81 -29.30 -2.10
N GLY A 156 25.52 -29.01 -0.86
CA GLY A 156 25.96 -29.75 0.31
C GLY A 156 24.88 -30.70 0.81
N VAL A 157 25.25 -31.57 1.68
CA VAL A 157 24.28 -32.36 2.44
C VAL A 157 23.52 -31.43 3.37
N VAL A 158 22.23 -31.34 3.16
CA VAL A 158 21.31 -30.65 4.07
C VAL A 158 20.70 -31.69 4.99
N ALA A 159 20.62 -31.38 6.27
CA ALA A 159 19.95 -32.20 7.26
C ALA A 159 18.47 -31.83 7.37
N SER A 160 17.69 -32.69 8.02
CA SER A 160 16.28 -32.42 8.29
C SER A 160 16.04 -31.10 9.05
N ASN A 161 16.99 -30.66 9.87
CA ASN A 161 16.99 -29.44 10.65
C ASN A 161 17.79 -28.30 10.02
N SER A 162 18.09 -28.37 8.72
CA SER A 162 18.76 -27.26 8.01
C SER A 162 17.78 -26.12 7.71
N ALA A 163 18.26 -24.87 7.84
CA ALA A 163 17.45 -23.70 7.56
C ALA A 163 18.27 -22.56 6.93
N ALA A 164 17.65 -21.80 6.04
CA ALA A 164 18.15 -20.53 5.52
C ALA A 164 16.99 -19.56 5.37
N GLU A 165 17.06 -18.40 6.01
CA GLU A 165 15.95 -17.45 6.06
C GLU A 165 16.42 -16.00 6.19
N ILE A 166 15.56 -15.08 5.75
CA ILE A 166 15.64 -13.65 6.06
C ILE A 166 14.40 -13.26 6.83
N GLN A 167 14.57 -12.49 7.90
CA GLN A 167 13.48 -12.14 8.78
C GLN A 167 13.57 -10.70 9.29
N GLN A 168 12.40 -10.12 9.56
CA GLN A 168 12.27 -8.83 10.24
C GLN A 168 11.22 -8.95 11.35
N ARG A 169 11.55 -8.42 12.52
CA ARG A 169 10.60 -8.21 13.62
C ARG A 169 10.03 -6.80 13.52
N ILE A 170 8.73 -6.70 13.68
CA ILE A 170 7.95 -5.46 13.65
C ILE A 170 7.44 -5.25 15.07
N GLU A 171 7.69 -4.07 15.61
CA GLU A 171 7.29 -3.72 16.98
C GLU A 171 5.76 -3.66 17.09
N ALA A 172 5.20 -4.08 18.22
CA ALA A 172 3.77 -4.13 18.43
C ALA A 172 3.12 -2.73 18.32
N GLN A 173 3.78 -1.69 18.85
CA GLN A 173 3.33 -0.30 18.72
C GLN A 173 3.23 0.20 17.27
N ASP A 174 4.12 -0.25 16.37
CA ASP A 174 4.08 0.13 14.96
C ASP A 174 2.85 -0.48 14.27
N ILE A 175 2.50 -1.71 14.66
CA ILE A 175 1.31 -2.38 14.15
C ILE A 175 0.05 -1.72 14.71
N ALA A 176 0.00 -1.44 16.00
CA ALA A 176 -1.14 -0.81 16.66
C ALA A 176 -1.47 0.57 16.08
N THR A 177 -0.43 1.32 15.65
CA THR A 177 -0.58 2.65 15.06
C THR A 177 -0.74 2.66 13.54
N SER A 178 -0.61 1.51 12.86
CA SER A 178 -0.69 1.39 11.41
C SER A 178 -2.09 1.61 10.81
N GLY A 179 -3.12 1.51 11.64
CA GLY A 179 -4.52 1.53 11.23
C GLY A 179 -5.05 0.18 10.74
N TRP A 180 -4.25 -0.87 10.80
CA TRP A 180 -4.73 -2.23 10.54
C TRP A 180 -5.53 -2.75 11.73
N ASN A 181 -6.78 -3.11 11.51
CA ASN A 181 -7.57 -3.83 12.51
C ASN A 181 -7.19 -5.32 12.45
N HIS A 182 -6.15 -5.69 13.19
CA HIS A 182 -5.58 -7.04 13.16
C HIS A 182 -6.54 -8.14 13.63
N THR A 183 -7.59 -7.81 14.38
CA THR A 183 -8.59 -8.78 14.85
C THR A 183 -9.73 -9.03 13.86
N SER A 184 -9.81 -8.23 12.78
CA SER A 184 -10.91 -8.32 11.81
C SER A 184 -10.46 -8.99 10.51
N ALA A 185 -11.13 -10.07 10.12
CA ALA A 185 -10.87 -10.78 8.87
C ALA A 185 -11.17 -9.94 7.61
N SER A 186 -11.93 -8.84 7.73
CA SER A 186 -12.19 -7.90 6.63
C SER A 186 -11.14 -6.80 6.50
N SER A 187 -10.24 -6.67 7.47
CA SER A 187 -9.13 -5.71 7.46
C SER A 187 -7.85 -6.41 7.04
N ASN A 188 -7.20 -5.88 6.01
CA ASN A 188 -6.05 -6.54 5.40
C ASN A 188 -4.80 -5.68 5.43
N ILE A 189 -3.64 -6.31 5.53
CA ILE A 189 -2.35 -5.76 5.13
C ILE A 189 -1.88 -6.40 3.83
N THR A 190 -1.08 -5.68 3.06
CA THR A 190 -0.51 -6.18 1.81
C THR A 190 1.00 -6.25 1.91
N LEU A 191 1.56 -7.45 1.76
CA LEU A 191 2.99 -7.65 1.61
C LEU A 191 3.34 -7.64 0.13
N GLN A 192 4.27 -6.75 -0.26
CA GLN A 192 4.84 -6.74 -1.60
C GLN A 192 6.36 -6.75 -1.53
N PHE A 193 6.98 -7.58 -2.36
CA PHE A 193 8.42 -7.61 -2.51
C PHE A 193 8.84 -8.12 -3.89
N TRP A 194 10.05 -7.76 -4.29
CA TRP A 194 10.70 -8.33 -5.46
C TRP A 194 11.62 -9.46 -5.06
N PHE A 195 11.53 -10.54 -5.78
CA PHE A 195 12.30 -11.75 -5.49
C PHE A 195 12.90 -12.33 -6.78
N ARG A 196 14.09 -12.88 -6.67
CA ARG A 196 14.70 -13.67 -7.75
C ARG A 196 15.48 -14.85 -7.19
N CYS A 197 15.54 -15.93 -7.97
CA CYS A 197 16.33 -17.11 -7.70
C CYS A 197 16.90 -17.67 -9.00
N SER A 198 18.01 -18.38 -8.94
CA SER A 198 18.58 -19.06 -10.10
C SER A 198 17.72 -20.24 -10.58
N THR A 199 16.94 -20.83 -9.71
CA THR A 199 16.09 -22.00 -9.97
C THR A 199 14.62 -21.63 -9.98
N ASN A 200 13.86 -22.21 -10.91
CA ASN A 200 12.39 -22.12 -10.88
C ASN A 200 11.88 -23.09 -9.82
N GLN A 201 11.36 -22.53 -8.73
CA GLN A 201 10.76 -23.32 -7.64
C GLN A 201 9.83 -22.49 -6.79
N THR A 202 9.01 -23.16 -6.00
CA THR A 202 8.13 -22.52 -5.01
C THR A 202 8.90 -22.37 -3.69
N PHE A 203 8.78 -21.17 -3.13
CA PHE A 203 9.29 -20.80 -1.83
C PHE A 203 8.15 -20.50 -0.89
N TYR A 204 8.46 -20.39 0.38
CA TYR A 204 7.49 -20.15 1.43
C TYR A 204 7.92 -18.97 2.31
N GLY A 205 6.96 -18.37 2.96
CA GLY A 205 7.16 -17.37 3.98
C GLY A 205 6.04 -17.43 4.99
N TYR A 206 6.22 -16.74 6.11
CA TYR A 206 5.15 -16.62 7.09
C TYR A 206 5.27 -15.37 7.93
N PHE A 207 4.12 -14.95 8.46
CA PHE A 207 4.04 -14.07 9.60
C PHE A 207 3.84 -14.89 10.87
N TYR A 208 4.50 -14.47 11.95
CA TYR A 208 4.37 -15.06 13.28
C TYR A 208 4.00 -13.94 14.26
N SER A 209 2.99 -14.14 15.10
CA SER A 209 2.64 -13.21 16.17
C SER A 209 3.30 -13.62 17.48
N PHE A 210 3.72 -12.61 18.27
CA PHE A 210 4.40 -12.87 19.55
C PHE A 210 3.46 -12.71 20.74
N ASP A 211 2.46 -11.82 20.62
CA ASP A 211 1.59 -11.48 21.74
C ASP A 211 0.45 -12.48 21.86
N GLY A 212 0.04 -12.76 23.09
CA GLY A 212 -1.00 -13.74 23.39
C GLY A 212 -0.62 -15.17 22.95
N THR A 213 -1.58 -15.92 22.44
CA THR A 213 -1.33 -17.24 21.86
C THR A 213 -0.76 -17.06 20.46
N ALA A 214 0.47 -17.52 20.25
CA ALA A 214 1.17 -17.36 18.98
C ALA A 214 0.37 -17.90 17.79
N GLN A 215 0.26 -17.09 16.77
CA GLN A 215 -0.39 -17.43 15.50
C GLN A 215 0.63 -17.38 14.36
N VAL A 216 0.40 -18.18 13.34
CA VAL A 216 1.22 -18.19 12.13
C VAL A 216 0.31 -18.07 10.89
N TYR A 217 0.74 -17.23 9.94
CA TYR A 217 0.13 -17.13 8.61
C TYR A 217 1.17 -17.51 7.57
N THR A 218 1.03 -18.69 6.99
CA THR A 218 1.95 -19.21 5.99
C THR A 218 1.50 -18.89 4.57
N PHE A 219 2.42 -18.59 3.69
CA PHE A 219 2.14 -18.33 2.27
C PHE A 219 3.24 -18.89 1.38
N SER A 220 2.90 -19.18 0.13
CA SER A 220 3.87 -19.59 -0.89
C SER A 220 4.08 -18.50 -1.94
N PHE A 221 5.23 -18.52 -2.60
CA PHE A 221 5.54 -17.70 -3.76
C PHE A 221 6.51 -18.42 -4.68
N THR A 222 6.44 -18.16 -5.99
CA THR A 222 7.23 -18.87 -6.99
C THR A 222 8.21 -17.93 -7.66
N ALA A 223 9.47 -18.35 -7.75
CA ALA A 223 10.48 -17.70 -8.57
C ALA A 223 10.41 -18.25 -10.00
N SER A 224 10.55 -17.37 -10.98
CA SER A 224 10.59 -17.78 -12.41
C SER A 224 11.90 -18.45 -12.83
N GLY A 225 12.89 -18.53 -11.94
CA GLY A 225 14.22 -19.05 -12.25
C GLY A 225 15.09 -18.06 -13.04
N ASN A 226 16.27 -18.51 -13.45
CA ASN A 226 17.23 -17.74 -14.27
C ASN A 226 17.55 -16.34 -13.73
N ASN A 227 17.46 -16.15 -12.41
CA ASN A 227 17.64 -14.86 -11.74
C ASN A 227 16.68 -13.75 -12.25
N THR A 228 15.51 -14.13 -12.75
CA THR A 228 14.48 -13.17 -13.19
C THR A 228 13.77 -12.57 -11.99
N TRP A 229 13.69 -11.24 -11.95
CA TRP A 229 12.96 -10.54 -10.90
C TRP A 229 11.45 -10.73 -11.05
N THR A 230 10.82 -11.24 -10.01
CA THR A 230 9.37 -11.47 -9.95
C THR A 230 8.80 -10.63 -8.81
N LYS A 231 7.74 -9.86 -9.07
CA LYS A 231 7.00 -9.14 -8.05
C LYS A 231 6.02 -10.09 -7.36
N ILE A 232 6.13 -10.20 -6.07
CA ILE A 232 5.23 -11.00 -5.22
C ILE A 232 4.30 -10.03 -4.50
N THR A 233 3.02 -10.36 -4.45
CA THR A 233 2.00 -9.63 -3.69
C THR A 233 1.15 -10.63 -2.93
N LYS A 234 1.01 -10.42 -1.62
CA LYS A 234 0.19 -11.22 -0.72
C LYS A 234 -0.71 -10.31 0.11
N THR A 235 -1.99 -10.65 0.17
CA THR A 235 -2.96 -9.98 1.03
C THR A 235 -3.17 -10.84 2.26
N ILE A 236 -2.96 -10.29 3.44
CA ILE A 236 -3.02 -10.99 4.72
C ILE A 236 -4.17 -10.37 5.52
N PRO A 237 -5.25 -11.12 5.76
CA PRO A 237 -6.37 -10.67 6.59
C PRO A 237 -5.98 -10.62 8.07
N GLY A 238 -6.71 -9.84 8.85
CA GLY A 238 -6.68 -9.99 10.30
C GLY A 238 -7.35 -11.30 10.74
N ASN A 239 -7.22 -11.60 12.03
CA ASN A 239 -7.83 -12.79 12.63
C ASN A 239 -8.16 -12.51 14.10
N SER A 240 -9.33 -12.96 14.55
CA SER A 240 -9.80 -12.74 15.93
C SER A 240 -8.89 -13.33 17.02
N ASN A 241 -8.02 -14.29 16.66
CA ASN A 241 -7.06 -14.89 17.59
C ASN A 241 -5.73 -14.11 17.68
N LEU A 242 -5.56 -13.05 16.86
CA LEU A 242 -4.37 -12.20 16.96
C LEU A 242 -4.50 -11.26 18.15
N THR A 243 -3.47 -11.24 18.95
CA THR A 243 -3.24 -10.22 19.98
C THR A 243 -2.01 -9.43 19.58
N ILE A 244 -2.11 -8.12 19.60
CA ILE A 244 -0.99 -7.19 19.38
C ILE A 244 -1.05 -6.17 20.50
N ASP A 245 -0.04 -6.18 21.34
CA ASP A 245 0.12 -5.21 22.42
C ASP A 245 0.58 -3.86 21.83
N ASN A 246 0.45 -2.80 22.59
CA ASN A 246 0.93 -1.47 22.19
C ASN A 246 2.21 -1.13 22.97
N ASP A 247 3.23 -1.94 22.75
CA ASP A 247 4.52 -1.80 23.43
C ASP A 247 5.70 -1.85 22.42
N ASN A 248 6.93 -1.79 22.91
CA ASN A 248 8.15 -1.87 22.13
C ASN A 248 8.64 -3.32 21.91
N GLY A 249 7.89 -4.31 22.34
CA GLY A 249 8.13 -5.72 22.05
C GLY A 249 7.82 -6.06 20.59
N PRO A 250 8.23 -7.23 20.10
CA PRO A 250 7.89 -7.67 18.77
C PRO A 250 6.44 -8.14 18.71
N GLY A 251 5.58 -7.46 17.95
CA GLY A 251 4.20 -7.90 17.69
C GLY A 251 4.11 -8.92 16.57
N LEU A 252 4.82 -8.68 15.44
CA LEU A 252 4.89 -9.61 14.31
C LEU A 252 6.32 -9.86 13.86
N GLN A 253 6.54 -11.01 13.26
CA GLN A 253 7.75 -11.34 12.51
C GLN A 253 7.39 -11.77 11.10
N LEU A 254 7.99 -11.14 10.11
CA LEU A 254 7.99 -11.62 8.74
C LEU A 254 9.22 -12.50 8.52
N LYS A 255 9.01 -13.72 8.01
CA LYS A 255 10.09 -14.59 7.52
C LYS A 255 9.88 -14.92 6.05
N LEU A 256 10.95 -14.84 5.28
CA LEU A 256 11.03 -15.35 3.92
C LEU A 256 12.09 -16.46 3.93
N ILE A 257 11.68 -17.65 3.51
CA ILE A 257 12.44 -18.88 3.66
C ILE A 257 13.14 -19.19 2.34
N ALA A 258 14.47 -19.21 2.37
CA ALA A 258 15.27 -19.66 1.23
C ALA A 258 15.39 -21.20 1.19
N PHE A 259 15.42 -21.82 2.36
CA PHE A 259 15.44 -23.29 2.52
C PHE A 259 15.01 -23.68 3.93
N TYR A 260 14.18 -24.71 4.03
CA TYR A 260 13.85 -25.42 5.28
C TYR A 260 13.92 -26.93 5.06
N GLY A 261 14.59 -27.63 5.97
CA GLY A 261 14.59 -29.08 6.03
C GLY A 261 13.27 -29.64 6.57
N THR A 262 13.14 -30.95 6.55
CA THR A 262 11.88 -31.66 6.85
C THR A 262 11.34 -31.45 8.26
N ASP A 263 12.21 -31.13 9.23
CA ASP A 263 11.79 -30.84 10.61
C ASP A 263 10.95 -29.54 10.72
N TYR A 264 10.99 -28.67 9.71
CA TYR A 264 10.27 -27.40 9.68
C TYR A 264 9.09 -27.41 8.73
N THR A 265 8.73 -28.56 8.16
CA THR A 265 7.67 -28.68 7.15
C THR A 265 6.40 -29.25 7.75
N ASN A 266 5.89 -28.65 8.82
CA ASN A 266 4.57 -28.97 9.37
C ASN A 266 3.47 -28.64 8.36
N ASN A 267 2.43 -29.47 8.33
CA ASN A 267 1.31 -29.37 7.40
C ASN A 267 0.40 -28.20 7.78
N LYS A 268 0.88 -26.98 7.65
CA LYS A 268 0.04 -25.76 7.81
C LYS A 268 -0.68 -25.48 6.50
N THR A 269 -1.97 -25.16 6.60
CA THR A 269 -2.72 -24.67 5.44
C THR A 269 -2.24 -23.27 5.07
N LEU A 270 -1.95 -23.09 3.77
CA LEU A 270 -1.46 -21.82 3.27
C LEU A 270 -2.59 -20.75 3.24
N ASP A 271 -2.17 -19.51 3.29
CA ASP A 271 -3.00 -18.32 3.16
C ASP A 271 -4.11 -18.21 4.21
N GLN A 272 -3.86 -18.75 5.42
CA GLN A 272 -4.72 -18.59 6.59
C GLN A 272 -3.94 -18.56 7.90
N TRP A 273 -4.48 -17.92 8.92
CA TRP A 273 -3.94 -17.94 10.27
C TRP A 273 -4.25 -19.27 10.96
N ALA A 274 -3.28 -19.78 11.69
CA ALA A 274 -3.42 -20.97 12.53
C ALA A 274 -2.58 -20.79 13.80
N ALA A 275 -2.91 -21.52 14.86
CA ALA A 275 -2.05 -21.58 16.03
C ALA A 275 -0.66 -22.10 15.64
N TYR A 276 0.37 -21.54 16.26
CA TYR A 276 1.73 -22.03 16.12
C TYR A 276 1.91 -23.22 17.07
N ASP A 277 2.37 -24.34 16.54
CA ASP A 277 2.67 -25.60 17.24
C ASP A 277 4.08 -26.08 16.92
#